data_555d85c5d9f39133498d1ea0ff72f658
#
_entry.id   555d85c5d9f39133498d1ea0ff72f658
#
_cell.length_a   1.000
_cell.length_b   1.000
_cell.length_c   1.000
_cell.angle_alpha   90.00
_cell.angle_beta   90.00
_cell.angle_gamma   90.00
#
_symmetry.space_group_name_H-M   'P 1'
#
loop_
_entity.id
_entity.type
_entity.pdbx_description
1 polymer ?
#
loop_
_entity_poly.entity_id
_entity_poly.type
_entity_poly.pdbx_seq_one_letter_code
_entity_poly.pdbx_strand_id
1 'polypeptide(L)'
;MQIGAMNNPRRNLGNELRWMAELGLDFVDLTLEPPEAASWEVDVASLRHDLRALRLNIVGHTAFYLPLASPFRELRQASVEELKRCLVVFAQLGARWMNVHPDRYAPMHDLSFSIDRNLESLQELLRTADKVGVGLMIENVPRDFNTADQLAVLMDPLPQLGLHLDIGHANLVVNPNSTESILQRYGHRLRHVHLHDNQGGTADLHLPLGSGTLDVPRHVRTLRSSGYDGTITLEVFAPDRHYLAYSRDLLRRLWSDHA
;
A
#
# COMPACT_ATOMS: atom_id res chain seq x y z
N MET A 1 16.33 -5.41 2.87
CA MET A 1 15.01 -4.70 2.86
C MET A 1 15.22 -3.24 2.50
N GLN A 2 14.26 -2.63 1.80
CA GLN A 2 14.25 -1.22 1.42
C GLN A 2 13.18 -0.48 2.22
N ILE A 3 13.44 0.77 2.59
CA ILE A 3 12.52 1.64 3.34
C ILE A 3 12.12 2.83 2.48
N GLY A 4 10.83 3.11 2.40
CA GLY A 4 10.28 4.25 1.69
C GLY A 4 9.18 4.96 2.47
N ALA A 5 8.59 5.95 1.84
CA ALA A 5 7.42 6.67 2.33
C ALA A 5 6.51 7.09 1.18
N MET A 6 5.26 7.41 1.49
CA MET A 6 4.31 7.97 0.53
C MET A 6 4.61 9.45 0.26
N ASN A 7 4.38 9.91 -0.97
CA ASN A 7 4.33 11.33 -1.25
C ASN A 7 3.01 11.93 -0.73
N ASN A 8 3.04 13.20 -0.39
CA ASN A 8 1.81 13.93 -0.11
C ASN A 8 1.23 14.50 -1.43
N PRO A 9 0.07 14.04 -1.91
CA PRO A 9 -0.50 14.48 -3.19
C PRO A 9 -0.89 15.96 -3.24
N ARG A 10 -0.86 16.67 -2.11
CA ARG A 10 -1.09 18.14 -2.05
C ARG A 10 0.20 18.96 -2.13
N ARG A 11 1.36 18.32 -2.26
CA ARG A 11 2.67 18.96 -2.32
C ARG A 11 3.35 18.67 -3.63
N ASN A 12 4.14 19.64 -4.10
CA ASN A 12 4.92 19.45 -5.32
C ASN A 12 5.74 18.16 -5.29
N LEU A 13 5.50 17.27 -6.24
CA LEU A 13 6.06 15.93 -6.27
C LEU A 13 7.60 15.92 -6.31
N GLY A 14 8.21 16.79 -7.10
CA GLY A 14 9.68 16.90 -7.17
C GLY A 14 10.30 17.31 -5.83
N ASN A 15 9.61 18.17 -5.04
CA ASN A 15 10.06 18.53 -3.69
C ASN A 15 9.93 17.36 -2.72
N GLU A 16 8.86 16.57 -2.82
CA GLU A 16 8.67 15.36 -2.00
C GLU A 16 9.78 14.33 -2.29
N LEU A 17 10.10 14.09 -3.55
CA LEU A 17 11.17 13.16 -3.93
C LEU A 17 12.55 13.61 -3.41
N ARG A 18 12.90 14.90 -3.57
CA ARG A 18 14.16 15.43 -3.04
C ARG A 18 14.25 15.26 -1.53
N TRP A 19 13.19 15.60 -0.82
CA TRP A 19 13.12 15.39 0.63
C TRP A 19 13.28 13.91 1.03
N MET A 20 12.66 12.98 0.32
CA MET A 20 12.79 11.54 0.60
C MET A 20 14.24 11.07 0.39
N ALA A 21 14.89 11.54 -0.68
CA ALA A 21 16.29 11.22 -0.95
C ALA A 21 17.23 11.82 0.13
N GLU A 22 17.01 13.08 0.53
CA GLU A 22 17.76 13.74 1.61
C GLU A 22 17.57 13.00 2.95
N LEU A 23 16.38 12.48 3.20
CA LEU A 23 16.10 11.65 4.35
C LEU A 23 16.78 10.26 4.26
N GLY A 24 17.34 9.90 3.11
CA GLY A 24 18.00 8.60 2.90
C GLY A 24 17.03 7.45 2.81
N LEU A 25 15.84 7.67 2.23
CA LEU A 25 14.91 6.61 1.86
C LEU A 25 15.36 5.92 0.55
N ASP A 26 14.97 4.67 0.37
CA ASP A 26 15.40 3.83 -0.75
C ASP A 26 14.42 3.90 -1.93
N PHE A 27 13.16 4.25 -1.68
CA PHE A 27 12.12 4.34 -2.69
C PHE A 27 11.01 5.33 -2.29
N VAL A 28 10.23 5.75 -3.28
CA VAL A 28 8.94 6.40 -3.07
C VAL A 28 7.81 5.40 -3.26
N ASP A 29 6.88 5.38 -2.32
CA ASP A 29 5.58 4.77 -2.50
C ASP A 29 4.67 5.82 -3.15
N LEU A 30 4.69 5.83 -4.49
CA LEU A 30 4.10 6.91 -5.27
C LEU A 30 2.59 6.79 -5.31
N THR A 31 1.92 7.64 -4.54
CA THR A 31 0.46 7.78 -4.59
C THR A 31 0.08 8.69 -5.75
N LEU A 32 -0.52 8.12 -6.80
CA LEU A 32 -1.10 8.87 -7.91
C LEU A 32 -2.48 9.39 -7.52
N GLU A 33 -2.50 10.64 -7.07
CA GLU A 33 -3.70 11.33 -6.60
C GLU A 33 -3.60 12.84 -6.87
N PRO A 34 -4.68 13.49 -7.35
CA PRO A 34 -4.69 14.94 -7.55
C PRO A 34 -4.56 15.72 -6.22
N PRO A 35 -4.10 16.98 -6.24
CA PRO A 35 -3.80 17.76 -7.46
C PRO A 35 -2.39 17.56 -8.02
N GLU A 36 -1.36 17.24 -7.21
CA GLU A 36 0.04 17.32 -7.63
C GLU A 36 0.58 16.02 -8.27
N ALA A 37 -0.15 14.93 -8.14
CA ALA A 37 0.22 13.63 -8.70
C ALA A 37 -0.94 12.95 -9.45
N ALA A 38 -1.77 13.75 -10.13
CA ALA A 38 -2.86 13.21 -10.93
C ALA A 38 -2.33 12.36 -12.08
N SER A 39 -2.89 11.16 -12.27
CA SER A 39 -2.43 10.19 -13.28
C SER A 39 -2.42 10.75 -14.71
N TRP A 40 -3.27 11.73 -15.00
CA TRP A 40 -3.43 12.38 -16.30
C TRP A 40 -2.57 13.64 -16.50
N GLU A 41 -1.89 14.11 -15.44
CA GLU A 41 -1.08 15.35 -15.47
C GLU A 41 0.41 15.10 -15.15
N VAL A 42 0.73 13.95 -14.56
CA VAL A 42 2.11 13.63 -14.19
C VAL A 42 3.03 13.62 -15.42
N ASP A 43 4.06 14.47 -15.42
CA ASP A 43 5.14 14.41 -16.40
C ASP A 43 6.02 13.18 -16.12
N VAL A 44 5.69 12.08 -16.78
CA VAL A 44 6.38 10.79 -16.63
C VAL A 44 7.86 10.90 -17.01
N ALA A 45 8.22 11.71 -17.99
CA ALA A 45 9.62 11.83 -18.43
C ALA A 45 10.46 12.55 -17.37
N SER A 46 9.96 13.67 -16.85
CA SER A 46 10.59 14.42 -15.75
C SER A 46 10.68 13.57 -14.49
N LEU A 47 9.59 12.92 -14.10
CA LEU A 47 9.54 12.08 -12.90
C LEU A 47 10.52 10.90 -12.98
N ARG A 48 10.63 10.25 -14.14
CA ARG A 48 11.61 9.18 -14.36
C ARG A 48 13.05 9.70 -14.27
N HIS A 49 13.31 10.91 -14.77
CA HIS A 49 14.60 11.56 -14.62
C HIS A 49 14.94 11.80 -13.15
N ASP A 50 14.01 12.39 -12.40
CA ASP A 50 14.19 12.71 -10.99
C ASP A 50 14.42 11.46 -10.14
N LEU A 51 13.62 10.40 -10.33
CA LEU A 51 13.80 9.12 -9.63
C LEU A 51 15.22 8.55 -9.85
N ARG A 52 15.73 8.60 -11.08
CA ARG A 52 17.08 8.13 -11.40
C ARG A 52 18.15 9.02 -10.77
N ALA A 53 18.02 10.34 -10.90
CA ALA A 53 18.98 11.31 -10.36
C ALA A 53 19.08 11.21 -8.83
N LEU A 54 17.95 10.99 -8.16
CA LEU A 54 17.85 10.85 -6.71
C LEU A 54 18.10 9.41 -6.21
N ARG A 55 18.27 8.44 -7.12
CA ARG A 55 18.44 7.01 -6.81
C ARG A 55 17.29 6.41 -5.99
N LEU A 56 16.07 6.89 -6.22
CA LEU A 56 14.88 6.36 -5.60
C LEU A 56 14.26 5.29 -6.50
N ASN A 57 13.98 4.12 -5.92
CA ASN A 57 13.09 3.14 -6.52
C ASN A 57 11.63 3.60 -6.39
N ILE A 58 10.69 2.84 -6.96
CA ILE A 58 9.27 3.17 -6.94
C ILE A 58 8.41 1.94 -6.63
N VAL A 59 7.41 2.14 -5.78
CA VAL A 59 6.24 1.27 -5.62
C VAL A 59 5.03 2.10 -6.02
N GLY A 60 4.04 1.49 -6.66
CA GLY A 60 2.83 2.19 -7.09
C GLY A 60 1.75 2.12 -6.02
N HIS A 61 1.19 3.27 -5.65
CA HIS A 61 0.08 3.40 -4.73
C HIS A 61 -1.08 4.19 -5.36
N THR A 62 -2.31 3.94 -4.92
CA THR A 62 -3.50 4.59 -5.45
C THR A 62 -4.43 5.07 -4.34
N ALA A 63 -5.29 6.05 -4.66
CA ALA A 63 -6.26 6.58 -3.70
C ALA A 63 -7.18 5.46 -3.16
N PHE A 64 -7.25 5.33 -1.83
CA PHE A 64 -8.00 4.27 -1.16
C PHE A 64 -9.53 4.39 -1.32
N TYR A 65 -10.02 5.58 -1.65
CA TYR A 65 -11.45 5.89 -1.74
C TYR A 65 -12.04 5.71 -3.15
N LEU A 66 -11.32 5.11 -4.09
CA LEU A 66 -11.86 4.81 -5.42
C LEU A 66 -12.88 3.66 -5.31
N PRO A 67 -14.18 3.89 -5.64
CA PRO A 67 -15.26 2.97 -5.31
C PRO A 67 -15.35 1.77 -6.27
N LEU A 68 -14.47 0.78 -6.07
CA LEU A 68 -14.39 -0.45 -6.89
C LEU A 68 -15.60 -1.38 -6.73
N ALA A 69 -16.36 -1.26 -5.62
CA ALA A 69 -17.57 -2.03 -5.38
C ALA A 69 -18.84 -1.17 -5.40
N SER A 70 -18.80 0.03 -5.96
CA SER A 70 -19.98 0.90 -6.04
C SER A 70 -21.16 0.18 -6.72
N PRO A 71 -22.39 0.28 -6.16
CA PRO A 71 -23.59 -0.17 -6.83
C PRO A 71 -23.91 0.65 -8.10
N PHE A 72 -23.40 1.87 -8.19
CA PHE A 72 -23.50 2.72 -9.38
C PHE A 72 -22.45 2.29 -10.39
N ARG A 73 -22.90 1.68 -11.48
CA ARG A 73 -22.03 1.12 -12.53
C ARG A 73 -21.04 2.16 -13.07
N GLU A 74 -21.53 3.36 -13.35
CA GLU A 74 -20.74 4.45 -13.93
C GLU A 74 -19.60 4.89 -13.00
N LEU A 75 -19.86 4.98 -11.69
CA LEU A 75 -18.83 5.33 -10.70
C LEU A 75 -17.79 4.22 -10.60
N ARG A 76 -18.22 2.96 -10.56
CA ARG A 76 -17.30 1.82 -10.53
C ARG A 76 -16.43 1.77 -11.79
N GLN A 77 -17.03 1.96 -12.96
CA GLN A 77 -16.29 1.99 -14.23
C GLN A 77 -15.29 3.15 -14.27
N ALA A 78 -15.68 4.35 -13.85
CA ALA A 78 -14.77 5.49 -13.78
C ALA A 78 -13.56 5.20 -12.87
N SER A 79 -13.77 4.55 -11.73
CA SER A 79 -12.70 4.14 -10.82
C SER A 79 -11.76 3.11 -11.47
N VAL A 80 -12.31 2.11 -12.14
CA VAL A 80 -11.50 1.11 -12.86
C VAL A 80 -10.68 1.76 -13.99
N GLU A 81 -11.27 2.68 -14.76
CA GLU A 81 -10.54 3.41 -15.81
C GLU A 81 -9.44 4.31 -15.25
N GLU A 82 -9.66 4.94 -14.08
CA GLU A 82 -8.61 5.69 -13.39
C GLU A 82 -7.45 4.79 -12.99
N LEU A 83 -7.73 3.65 -12.35
CA LEU A 83 -6.69 2.71 -11.95
C LEU A 83 -5.95 2.08 -13.14
N LYS A 84 -6.60 1.92 -14.30
CA LYS A 84 -5.92 1.52 -15.55
C LYS A 84 -4.94 2.60 -16.03
N ARG A 85 -5.31 3.90 -15.91
CA ARG A 85 -4.36 4.98 -16.20
C ARG A 85 -3.17 4.94 -15.26
N CYS A 86 -3.39 4.75 -13.95
CA CYS A 86 -2.33 4.57 -12.98
C CYS A 86 -1.39 3.41 -13.37
N LEU A 87 -1.92 2.25 -13.77
CA LEU A 87 -1.12 1.12 -14.24
C LEU A 87 -0.20 1.49 -15.42
N VAL A 88 -0.72 2.24 -16.40
CA VAL A 88 0.08 2.72 -17.54
C VAL A 88 1.19 3.67 -17.09
N VAL A 89 0.89 4.61 -16.21
CA VAL A 89 1.89 5.54 -15.65
C VAL A 89 2.97 4.77 -14.89
N PHE A 90 2.58 3.84 -14.02
CA PHE A 90 3.53 3.02 -13.25
C PHE A 90 4.39 2.13 -14.14
N ALA A 91 3.84 1.55 -15.20
CA ALA A 91 4.62 0.80 -16.19
C ALA A 91 5.70 1.69 -16.85
N GLN A 92 5.33 2.91 -17.23
CA GLN A 92 6.27 3.87 -17.81
C GLN A 92 7.34 4.34 -16.81
N LEU A 93 7.03 4.41 -15.53
CA LEU A 93 7.97 4.75 -14.46
C LEU A 93 8.85 3.57 -14.05
N GLY A 94 8.50 2.34 -14.42
CA GLY A 94 9.24 1.13 -14.08
C GLY A 94 8.85 0.52 -12.73
N ALA A 95 7.69 0.86 -12.18
CA ALA A 95 7.15 0.20 -11.00
C ALA A 95 6.83 -1.27 -11.30
N ARG A 96 7.16 -2.16 -10.37
CA ARG A 96 6.88 -3.60 -10.50
C ARG A 96 5.50 -3.98 -10.00
N TRP A 97 4.96 -3.23 -9.04
CA TRP A 97 3.70 -3.50 -8.36
C TRP A 97 2.92 -2.21 -8.15
N MET A 98 1.60 -2.31 -8.26
CA MET A 98 0.65 -1.25 -7.92
C MET A 98 -0.31 -1.75 -6.86
N ASN A 99 -0.49 -0.95 -5.79
CA ASN A 99 -1.47 -1.20 -4.74
C ASN A 99 -2.87 -0.77 -5.17
N VAL A 100 -3.87 -1.54 -4.76
CA VAL A 100 -5.29 -1.16 -4.76
C VAL A 100 -5.94 -1.56 -3.45
N HIS A 101 -7.03 -0.87 -3.10
CA HIS A 101 -7.77 -1.12 -1.87
C HIS A 101 -9.12 -1.77 -2.19
N PRO A 102 -9.56 -2.77 -1.42
CA PRO A 102 -10.92 -3.29 -1.55
C PRO A 102 -11.93 -2.26 -1.03
N ASP A 103 -13.08 -2.17 -1.70
CA ASP A 103 -14.13 -1.18 -1.40
C ASP A 103 -15.33 -1.84 -0.67
N ARG A 104 -15.86 -1.14 0.35
CA ARG A 104 -17.01 -1.57 1.15
C ARG A 104 -17.94 -0.41 1.55
N TYR A 105 -18.13 0.57 0.66
CA TYR A 105 -18.87 1.80 0.97
C TYR A 105 -20.38 1.76 0.69
N ALA A 106 -20.96 0.61 0.36
CA ALA A 106 -22.39 0.46 0.11
C ALA A 106 -23.11 -0.17 1.34
N PRO A 107 -23.41 0.59 2.42
CA PRO A 107 -23.83 0.02 3.70
C PRO A 107 -25.19 -0.65 3.68
N MET A 108 -26.01 -0.40 2.66
CA MET A 108 -27.32 -1.03 2.49
C MET A 108 -27.27 -2.34 1.69
N HIS A 109 -26.09 -2.71 1.18
CA HIS A 109 -25.86 -3.96 0.47
C HIS A 109 -25.14 -4.97 1.35
N ASP A 110 -25.40 -6.24 1.14
CA ASP A 110 -24.69 -7.33 1.81
C ASP A 110 -23.20 -7.34 1.42
N LEU A 111 -22.37 -7.91 2.30
CA LEU A 111 -20.93 -8.05 2.04
C LEU A 111 -20.65 -8.84 0.75
N SER A 112 -21.45 -9.87 0.46
CA SER A 112 -21.33 -10.65 -0.78
C SER A 112 -21.44 -9.79 -2.03
N PHE A 113 -22.37 -8.83 -2.05
CA PHE A 113 -22.49 -7.88 -3.16
C PHE A 113 -21.18 -7.10 -3.38
N SER A 114 -20.58 -6.58 -2.29
CA SER A 114 -19.32 -5.84 -2.38
C SER A 114 -18.17 -6.74 -2.81
N ILE A 115 -18.13 -8.00 -2.36
CA ILE A 115 -17.13 -8.99 -2.80
C ILE A 115 -17.23 -9.20 -4.32
N ASP A 116 -18.44 -9.48 -4.83
CA ASP A 116 -18.66 -9.72 -6.26
C ASP A 116 -18.23 -8.53 -7.12
N ARG A 117 -18.55 -7.31 -6.69
CA ARG A 117 -18.16 -6.08 -7.42
C ARG A 117 -16.65 -5.83 -7.37
N ASN A 118 -16.00 -6.05 -6.21
CA ASN A 118 -14.54 -6.00 -6.12
C ASN A 118 -13.90 -7.03 -7.07
N LEU A 119 -14.37 -8.28 -7.07
CA LEU A 119 -13.86 -9.33 -7.94
C LEU A 119 -13.97 -8.96 -9.42
N GLU A 120 -15.11 -8.44 -9.88
CA GLU A 120 -15.29 -7.96 -11.25
C GLU A 120 -14.27 -6.86 -11.61
N SER A 121 -14.14 -5.85 -10.74
CA SER A 121 -13.23 -4.72 -10.94
C SER A 121 -11.77 -5.18 -10.93
N LEU A 122 -11.37 -6.01 -9.98
CA LEU A 122 -10.02 -6.57 -9.87
C LEU A 122 -9.65 -7.46 -11.06
N GLN A 123 -10.58 -8.29 -11.55
CA GLN A 123 -10.35 -9.10 -12.76
C GLN A 123 -10.08 -8.23 -13.98
N GLU A 124 -10.79 -7.11 -14.11
CA GLU A 124 -10.58 -6.17 -15.21
C GLU A 124 -9.22 -5.46 -15.08
N LEU A 125 -8.85 -5.05 -13.88
CA LEU A 125 -7.54 -4.44 -13.61
C LEU A 125 -6.39 -5.42 -13.85
N LEU A 126 -6.51 -6.68 -13.41
CA LEU A 126 -5.51 -7.73 -13.65
C LEU A 126 -5.24 -7.95 -15.14
N ARG A 127 -6.27 -7.92 -16.00
CA ARG A 127 -6.06 -8.00 -17.45
C ARG A 127 -5.25 -6.83 -18.02
N THR A 128 -5.39 -5.65 -17.44
CA THR A 128 -4.60 -4.47 -17.84
C THR A 128 -3.20 -4.55 -17.25
N ALA A 129 -3.07 -4.94 -16.00
CA ALA A 129 -1.80 -5.12 -15.30
C ALA A 129 -0.88 -6.11 -16.06
N ASP A 130 -1.42 -7.24 -16.50
CA ASP A 130 -0.71 -8.22 -17.32
C ASP A 130 -0.21 -7.63 -18.65
N LYS A 131 -1.05 -6.87 -19.35
CA LYS A 131 -0.67 -6.23 -20.63
C LYS A 131 0.45 -5.21 -20.50
N VAL A 132 0.50 -4.48 -19.39
CA VAL A 132 1.51 -3.43 -19.17
C VAL A 132 2.72 -3.90 -18.37
N GLY A 133 2.69 -5.13 -17.85
CA GLY A 133 3.79 -5.74 -17.10
C GLY A 133 3.97 -5.21 -15.68
N VAL A 134 2.90 -4.70 -15.04
CA VAL A 134 2.87 -4.25 -13.64
C VAL A 134 1.99 -5.20 -12.84
N GLY A 135 2.51 -5.79 -11.77
CA GLY A 135 1.71 -6.62 -10.88
C GLY A 135 0.70 -5.81 -10.08
N LEU A 136 -0.47 -6.39 -9.82
CA LEU A 136 -1.48 -5.80 -8.95
C LEU A 136 -1.40 -6.44 -7.57
N MET A 137 -1.42 -5.66 -6.50
CA MET A 137 -1.48 -6.13 -5.13
C MET A 137 -2.64 -5.47 -4.39
N ILE A 138 -3.24 -6.21 -3.46
CA ILE A 138 -4.36 -5.74 -2.65
C ILE A 138 -3.94 -5.60 -1.20
N GLU A 139 -4.37 -4.51 -0.59
CA GLU A 139 -4.08 -4.19 0.80
C GLU A 139 -5.14 -4.72 1.74
N ASN A 140 -4.71 -5.20 2.93
CA ASN A 140 -5.66 -5.44 4.00
C ASN A 140 -6.11 -4.11 4.60
N VAL A 141 -7.41 -3.93 4.66
CA VAL A 141 -8.03 -2.73 5.25
C VAL A 141 -8.92 -3.09 6.44
N PRO A 142 -9.02 -2.22 7.44
CA PRO A 142 -9.78 -2.50 8.66
C PRO A 142 -11.24 -2.91 8.37
N ARG A 143 -11.80 -3.75 9.25
CA ARG A 143 -13.17 -4.30 9.26
C ARG A 143 -13.37 -5.52 8.37
N ASP A 144 -13.68 -5.32 7.07
CA ASP A 144 -14.22 -6.39 6.21
C ASP A 144 -13.14 -7.15 5.42
N PHE A 145 -11.90 -6.62 5.36
CA PHE A 145 -10.79 -7.23 4.61
C PHE A 145 -9.47 -7.20 5.40
N ASN A 146 -9.52 -7.52 6.70
CA ASN A 146 -8.39 -7.34 7.61
C ASN A 146 -7.87 -8.63 8.27
N THR A 147 -8.40 -9.77 7.94
CA THR A 147 -7.93 -11.07 8.41
C THR A 147 -7.65 -12.00 7.24
N ALA A 148 -6.92 -13.09 7.49
CA ALA A 148 -6.63 -14.09 6.45
C ALA A 148 -7.91 -14.64 5.79
N ASP A 149 -8.96 -14.92 6.58
CA ASP A 149 -10.23 -15.43 6.07
C ASP A 149 -11.03 -14.36 5.32
N GLN A 150 -10.99 -13.12 5.78
CA GLN A 150 -11.64 -12.01 5.08
C GLN A 150 -10.95 -11.69 3.74
N LEU A 151 -9.62 -11.75 3.68
CA LEU A 151 -8.86 -11.57 2.43
C LEU A 151 -9.07 -12.74 1.46
N ALA A 152 -9.36 -13.94 1.97
CA ALA A 152 -9.54 -15.14 1.14
C ALA A 152 -10.62 -14.96 0.06
N VAL A 153 -11.68 -14.21 0.35
CA VAL A 153 -12.79 -14.00 -0.59
C VAL A 153 -12.37 -13.26 -1.86
N LEU A 154 -11.28 -12.51 -1.82
CA LEU A 154 -10.70 -11.82 -2.97
C LEU A 154 -9.43 -12.51 -3.49
N MET A 155 -8.58 -13.00 -2.59
CA MET A 155 -7.27 -13.55 -2.97
C MET A 155 -7.35 -14.97 -3.53
N ASP A 156 -8.22 -15.83 -2.99
CA ASP A 156 -8.30 -17.23 -3.46
C ASP A 156 -8.86 -17.31 -4.91
N PRO A 157 -9.91 -16.54 -5.30
CA PRO A 157 -10.38 -16.51 -6.68
C PRO A 157 -9.39 -15.84 -7.66
N LEU A 158 -8.45 -15.02 -7.18
CA LEU A 158 -7.51 -14.24 -7.98
C LEU A 158 -6.05 -14.60 -7.63
N PRO A 159 -5.52 -15.74 -8.08
CA PRO A 159 -4.19 -16.22 -7.71
C PRO A 159 -3.04 -15.30 -8.18
N GLN A 160 -3.25 -14.47 -9.19
CA GLN A 160 -2.27 -13.49 -9.69
C GLN A 160 -2.13 -12.26 -8.78
N LEU A 161 -3.12 -12.00 -7.92
CA LEU A 161 -3.16 -10.83 -7.05
C LEU A 161 -2.10 -10.97 -5.94
N GLY A 162 -1.18 -10.00 -5.84
CA GLY A 162 -0.20 -9.92 -4.76
C GLY A 162 -0.85 -9.48 -3.44
N LEU A 163 -0.16 -9.74 -2.33
CA LEU A 163 -0.51 -9.19 -1.02
C LEU A 163 0.28 -7.91 -0.78
N HIS A 164 -0.40 -6.84 -0.44
CA HIS A 164 0.15 -5.70 0.26
C HIS A 164 -0.29 -5.81 1.72
N LEU A 165 0.65 -6.01 2.63
CA LEU A 165 0.36 -6.18 4.05
C LEU A 165 0.56 -4.86 4.78
N ASP A 166 -0.52 -4.27 5.27
CA ASP A 166 -0.43 -3.18 6.25
C ASP A 166 -0.54 -3.76 7.67
N ILE A 167 0.58 -3.65 8.42
CA ILE A 167 0.71 -4.16 9.78
C ILE A 167 -0.03 -3.28 10.78
N GLY A 168 -0.11 -1.98 10.51
CA GLY A 168 -0.90 -1.05 11.32
C GLY A 168 -2.38 -1.34 11.19
N HIS A 169 -2.91 -1.51 9.96
CA HIS A 169 -4.28 -1.94 9.73
C HIS A 169 -4.59 -3.28 10.42
N ALA A 170 -3.66 -4.24 10.34
CA ALA A 170 -3.80 -5.54 10.98
C ALA A 170 -3.97 -5.48 12.51
N ASN A 171 -3.77 -4.31 13.14
CA ASN A 171 -3.99 -4.04 14.56
C ASN A 171 -5.35 -3.37 14.85
N LEU A 172 -6.12 -3.03 13.81
CA LEU A 172 -7.37 -2.29 13.96
C LEU A 172 -8.58 -3.20 13.81
N VAL A 173 -9.56 -3.03 14.71
CA VAL A 173 -10.85 -3.78 14.69
C VAL A 173 -10.68 -5.30 14.79
N VAL A 174 -9.54 -5.77 15.22
CA VAL A 174 -9.19 -7.19 15.42
C VAL A 174 -8.40 -7.37 16.70
N ASN A 175 -8.47 -8.54 17.31
CA ASN A 175 -7.64 -8.93 18.46
C ASN A 175 -7.52 -10.47 18.47
N PRO A 176 -6.31 -11.04 18.40
CA PRO A 176 -4.99 -10.38 18.27
C PRO A 176 -4.78 -9.76 16.87
N ASN A 177 -3.69 -8.98 16.73
CA ASN A 177 -3.25 -8.46 15.43
C ASN A 177 -3.14 -9.58 14.38
N SER A 178 -3.69 -9.36 13.19
CA SER A 178 -3.88 -10.39 12.16
C SER A 178 -2.65 -10.64 11.27
N THR A 179 -1.56 -9.92 11.45
CA THR A 179 -0.32 -10.04 10.65
C THR A 179 0.16 -11.48 10.49
N GLU A 180 0.28 -12.22 11.61
CA GLU A 180 0.82 -13.59 11.57
C GLU A 180 -0.08 -14.54 10.78
N SER A 181 -1.41 -14.46 10.97
CA SER A 181 -2.37 -15.31 10.25
C SER A 181 -2.40 -14.98 8.76
N ILE A 182 -2.30 -13.71 8.39
CA ILE A 182 -2.22 -13.28 6.98
C ILE A 182 -0.92 -13.80 6.35
N LEU A 183 0.23 -13.65 7.01
CA LEU A 183 1.51 -14.14 6.51
C LEU A 183 1.54 -15.67 6.40
N GLN A 184 0.96 -16.39 7.36
CA GLN A 184 0.87 -17.84 7.30
C GLN A 184 0.13 -18.34 6.04
N ARG A 185 -0.95 -17.66 5.65
CA ARG A 185 -1.76 -18.07 4.49
C ARG A 185 -1.22 -17.51 3.18
N TYR A 186 -0.82 -16.23 3.17
CA TYR A 186 -0.51 -15.48 1.94
C TYR A 186 0.90 -14.92 1.87
N GLY A 187 1.81 -15.25 2.79
CA GLY A 187 3.19 -14.76 2.79
C GLY A 187 3.95 -15.02 1.48
N HIS A 188 3.66 -16.14 0.80
CA HIS A 188 4.21 -16.46 -0.52
C HIS A 188 3.78 -15.46 -1.62
N ARG A 189 2.70 -14.71 -1.40
CA ARG A 189 2.17 -13.66 -2.27
C ARG A 189 2.51 -12.25 -1.79
N LEU A 190 3.25 -12.09 -0.68
CA LEU A 190 3.64 -10.79 -0.15
C LEU A 190 4.54 -10.04 -1.13
N ARG A 191 4.17 -8.80 -1.46
CA ARG A 191 4.87 -7.95 -2.42
C ARG A 191 5.32 -6.62 -1.82
N HIS A 192 4.55 -6.10 -0.87
CA HIS A 192 4.81 -4.84 -0.22
C HIS A 192 4.28 -4.84 1.22
N VAL A 193 4.86 -3.99 2.07
CA VAL A 193 4.44 -3.82 3.47
C VAL A 193 4.27 -2.34 3.77
N HIS A 194 3.16 -1.98 4.41
CA HIS A 194 3.02 -0.73 5.15
C HIS A 194 3.24 -0.97 6.64
N LEU A 195 3.90 -0.02 7.27
CA LEU A 195 4.19 -0.07 8.71
C LEU A 195 4.00 1.31 9.34
N HIS A 196 3.06 1.42 10.23
CA HIS A 196 2.83 2.53 11.12
C HIS A 196 2.37 2.03 12.48
N ASP A 197 2.43 2.86 13.51
CA ASP A 197 1.92 2.51 14.83
C ASP A 197 0.51 3.09 15.03
N ASN A 198 -0.24 2.52 15.95
CA ASN A 198 -1.55 3.00 16.38
C ASN A 198 -1.88 2.49 17.80
N GLN A 199 -3.05 2.85 18.31
CA GLN A 199 -3.51 2.45 19.65
C GLN A 199 -4.42 1.22 19.62
N GLY A 200 -4.55 0.54 18.47
CA GLY A 200 -5.61 -0.44 18.26
C GLY A 200 -7.00 0.23 18.17
N GLY A 201 -8.07 -0.57 18.34
CA GLY A 201 -9.44 -0.06 18.25
C GLY A 201 -9.86 0.28 16.83
N THR A 202 -10.46 1.46 16.60
CA THR A 202 -11.07 1.82 15.31
C THR A 202 -10.42 3.00 14.61
N ALA A 203 -9.49 3.70 15.29
CA ALA A 203 -8.85 4.89 14.77
C ALA A 203 -7.53 4.55 14.08
N ASP A 204 -7.47 4.84 12.80
CA ASP A 204 -6.27 4.69 11.99
C ASP A 204 -5.39 5.95 12.13
N LEU A 205 -4.40 5.86 13.03
CA LEU A 205 -3.69 7.03 13.53
C LEU A 205 -2.36 7.31 12.81
N HIS A 206 -1.81 6.36 12.09
CA HIS A 206 -0.53 6.46 11.38
C HIS A 206 0.60 7.08 12.22
N LEU A 207 0.74 6.60 13.47
CA LEU A 207 1.71 7.12 14.44
C LEU A 207 3.14 6.71 14.10
N PRO A 208 4.13 7.48 14.56
CA PRO A 208 5.53 7.06 14.53
C PRO A 208 5.73 5.73 15.27
N LEU A 209 6.66 4.91 14.79
CA LEU A 209 6.94 3.60 15.38
C LEU A 209 7.35 3.73 16.86
N GLY A 210 6.72 2.94 17.71
CA GLY A 210 6.96 2.91 19.16
C GLY A 210 6.19 3.97 19.95
N SER A 211 5.26 4.71 19.32
CA SER A 211 4.39 5.68 20.01
C SER A 211 2.96 5.19 20.19
N GLY A 212 2.65 4.01 19.71
CA GLY A 212 1.36 3.34 19.90
C GLY A 212 1.47 2.09 20.78
N THR A 213 0.64 1.10 20.47
CA THR A 213 0.57 -0.19 21.18
C THR A 213 1.06 -1.37 20.35
N LEU A 214 1.46 -1.13 19.10
CA LEU A 214 1.95 -2.19 18.23
C LEU A 214 3.30 -2.72 18.73
N ASP A 215 3.44 -4.04 18.85
CA ASP A 215 4.74 -4.67 19.14
C ASP A 215 5.60 -4.69 17.86
N VAL A 216 6.10 -3.50 17.47
CA VAL A 216 6.92 -3.32 16.27
C VAL A 216 8.09 -4.31 16.18
N PRO A 217 8.88 -4.54 17.27
CA PRO A 217 9.96 -5.54 17.24
C PRO A 217 9.46 -6.95 16.88
N ARG A 218 8.32 -7.38 17.42
CA ARG A 218 7.73 -8.68 17.10
C ARG A 218 7.37 -8.78 15.62
N HIS A 219 6.68 -7.79 15.09
CA HIS A 219 6.24 -7.80 13.69
C HIS A 219 7.41 -7.74 12.70
N VAL A 220 8.47 -6.98 13.02
CA VAL A 220 9.71 -6.99 12.23
C VAL A 220 10.37 -8.38 12.24
N ARG A 221 10.44 -9.05 13.39
CA ARG A 221 10.93 -10.43 13.47
C ARG A 221 10.08 -11.40 12.64
N THR A 222 8.76 -11.27 12.74
CA THR A 222 7.81 -12.11 11.97
C THR A 222 8.01 -11.95 10.47
N LEU A 223 8.13 -10.72 9.97
CA LEU A 223 8.42 -10.45 8.56
C LEU A 223 9.73 -11.11 8.11
N ARG A 224 10.80 -10.93 8.88
CA ARG A 224 12.10 -11.55 8.55
C ARG A 224 12.04 -13.06 8.55
N SER A 225 11.37 -13.65 9.55
CA SER A 225 11.22 -15.11 9.67
C SER A 225 10.39 -15.70 8.52
N SER A 226 9.54 -14.90 7.87
CA SER A 226 8.82 -15.30 6.66
C SER A 226 9.69 -15.33 5.40
N GLY A 227 10.95 -14.90 5.49
CA GLY A 227 11.88 -14.76 4.36
C GLY A 227 11.65 -13.48 3.54
N TYR A 228 10.83 -12.54 4.02
CA TYR A 228 10.61 -11.27 3.33
C TYR A 228 11.83 -10.35 3.42
N ASP A 229 12.30 -9.85 2.28
CA ASP A 229 13.39 -8.86 2.16
C ASP A 229 13.06 -7.80 1.08
N GLY A 230 11.79 -7.43 1.01
CA GLY A 230 11.25 -6.49 0.03
C GLY A 230 11.23 -5.04 0.52
N THR A 231 10.18 -4.32 0.14
CA THR A 231 9.95 -2.90 0.40
C THR A 231 9.01 -2.69 1.57
N ILE A 232 9.36 -1.80 2.50
CA ILE A 232 8.51 -1.38 3.62
C ILE A 232 8.31 0.13 3.54
N THR A 233 7.08 0.56 3.35
CA THR A 233 6.68 1.96 3.46
C THR A 233 6.41 2.30 4.92
N LEU A 234 7.06 3.35 5.42
CA LEU A 234 6.69 3.96 6.68
C LEU A 234 5.53 4.93 6.44
N GLU A 235 4.33 4.49 6.76
CA GLU A 235 3.12 5.29 6.57
C GLU A 235 2.83 6.16 7.81
N VAL A 236 3.78 7.05 8.12
CA VAL A 236 3.76 7.92 9.30
C VAL A 236 3.32 9.32 8.92
N PHE A 237 2.10 9.73 9.34
CA PHE A 237 1.51 11.02 9.02
C PHE A 237 1.63 12.00 10.18
N ALA A 238 2.86 12.33 10.55
CA ALA A 238 3.14 13.33 11.58
C ALA A 238 3.43 14.71 10.95
N PRO A 239 3.00 15.81 11.59
CA PRO A 239 3.31 17.16 11.13
C PRO A 239 4.81 17.44 11.03
N ASP A 240 5.58 16.92 11.98
CA ASP A 240 7.03 17.01 12.01
C ASP A 240 7.65 15.78 11.32
N ARG A 241 8.38 16.04 10.23
CA ARG A 241 9.06 15.00 9.44
C ARG A 241 10.19 14.27 10.18
N HIS A 242 10.68 14.79 11.31
CA HIS A 242 11.64 14.09 12.16
C HIS A 242 11.09 12.77 12.72
N TYR A 243 9.78 12.66 12.90
CA TYR A 243 9.16 11.40 13.31
C TYR A 243 9.29 10.28 12.26
N LEU A 244 9.29 10.62 10.99
CA LEU A 244 9.56 9.65 9.93
C LEU A 244 11.04 9.23 9.94
N ALA A 245 11.97 10.18 10.14
CA ALA A 245 13.39 9.89 10.30
C ALA A 245 13.65 8.94 11.49
N TYR A 246 13.03 9.23 12.62
CA TYR A 246 13.09 8.36 13.82
C TYR A 246 12.58 6.94 13.50
N SER A 247 11.41 6.84 12.86
CA SER A 247 10.80 5.55 12.51
C SER A 247 11.67 4.75 11.55
N ARG A 248 12.29 5.41 10.55
CA ARG A 248 13.28 4.79 9.65
C ARG A 248 14.47 4.21 10.41
N ASP A 249 15.06 4.99 11.33
CA ASP A 249 16.26 4.58 12.07
C ASP A 249 15.92 3.44 13.03
N LEU A 250 14.75 3.49 13.66
CA LEU A 250 14.24 2.40 14.48
C LEU A 250 14.05 1.11 13.67
N LEU A 251 13.40 1.20 12.52
CA LEU A 251 13.17 0.04 11.65
C LEU A 251 14.50 -0.57 11.16
N ARG A 252 15.46 0.27 10.71
CA ARG A 252 16.79 -0.19 10.30
C ARG A 252 17.50 -0.94 11.42
N ARG A 253 17.49 -0.41 12.64
CA ARG A 253 18.08 -1.06 13.80
C ARG A 253 17.42 -2.40 14.10
N LEU A 254 16.08 -2.43 14.23
CA LEU A 254 15.34 -3.67 14.47
C LEU A 254 15.55 -4.73 13.38
N TRP A 255 15.74 -4.28 12.16
CA TRP A 255 16.04 -5.20 11.05
C TRP A 255 17.45 -5.78 11.16
N SER A 256 18.43 -5.01 11.58
CA SER A 256 19.83 -5.43 11.73
C SER A 256 20.08 -6.28 12.97
N ASP A 257 19.47 -5.93 14.12
CA ASP A 257 19.67 -6.61 15.41
C ASP A 257 19.24 -8.07 15.42
N HIS A 258 18.55 -8.50 14.39
CA HIS A 258 18.06 -9.87 14.22
C HIS A 258 18.70 -10.57 13.00
N ALA A 259 19.85 -10.08 12.52
CA ALA A 259 20.64 -10.70 11.44
C ALA A 259 21.44 -11.91 11.93
#